data_1e67fbeb7a51799e8924ea6de9ad525a
#
_entry.id   1e67fbeb7a51799e8924ea6de9ad525a
#
_cell.length_a   1.000
_cell.length_b   1.000
_cell.length_c   1.000
_cell.angle_alpha   90.00
_cell.angle_beta   90.00
_cell.angle_gamma   90.00
#
_symmetry.space_group_name_H-M   'P 1'
#
loop_
_entity.id
_entity.type
_entity.pdbx_description
1 polymer ?
#
loop_
_entity_poly.entity_id
_entity_poly.type
_entity_poly.pdbx_seq_one_letter_code
_entity_poly.pdbx_strand_id
1 'polypeptide(L)'
;MAFDTTNDGRALQRLLDELGRLPGIGPKSAQRIAYHLLEVDSEEARRLAQAILELKQQVHFCPICFNYATRDECDICLDSSRDRSKICVVSEPKDVSAIERTGAFHGLYHVLGGVISPMDKIGPEQLHVRELLSRLADGAVTEVVLATNPDVEGETTATYLSRTINPLGMTVTRLASGLPVGGDLEYADEVTLGRAIEARREV
;
A
#
# COMPACT_ATOMS: atom_id res chain seq x y z
N MET A 1 21.65 -30.66 -11.59
CA MET A 1 23.02 -30.43 -12.07
C MET A 1 23.75 -29.67 -10.95
N ALA A 2 24.76 -30.27 -10.35
CA ALA A 2 25.60 -29.61 -9.34
C ALA A 2 26.52 -28.62 -10.09
N PHE A 3 26.41 -27.34 -9.82
CA PHE A 3 27.35 -26.34 -10.32
C PHE A 3 28.69 -26.49 -9.59
N ASP A 4 29.74 -26.49 -10.38
CA ASP A 4 31.11 -26.63 -9.93
C ASP A 4 31.49 -25.50 -8.95
N THR A 5 32.09 -25.86 -7.83
CA THR A 5 32.44 -24.94 -6.71
C THR A 5 33.73 -24.14 -6.96
N THR A 6 34.09 -23.91 -8.22
CA THR A 6 35.16 -22.99 -8.60
C THR A 6 34.76 -21.53 -8.30
N ASN A 7 35.74 -20.65 -8.13
CA ASN A 7 35.52 -19.24 -7.75
C ASN A 7 34.53 -18.51 -8.65
N ASP A 8 34.45 -18.94 -9.92
CA ASP A 8 33.56 -18.37 -10.96
C ASP A 8 32.07 -18.74 -10.75
N GLY A 9 31.77 -19.92 -10.18
CA GLY A 9 30.40 -20.34 -9.84
C GLY A 9 29.81 -19.64 -8.61
N ARG A 10 30.64 -19.11 -7.70
CA ARG A 10 30.17 -18.47 -6.45
C ARG A 10 29.44 -17.14 -6.68
N ALA A 11 29.91 -16.34 -7.63
CA ALA A 11 29.28 -15.05 -7.93
C ALA A 11 27.88 -15.24 -8.51
N LEU A 12 27.74 -16.18 -9.46
CA LEU A 12 26.45 -16.52 -10.03
C LEU A 12 25.50 -17.10 -8.99
N GLN A 13 25.98 -18.04 -8.16
CA GLN A 13 25.14 -18.64 -7.10
C GLN A 13 24.66 -17.58 -6.11
N ARG A 14 25.52 -16.66 -5.69
CA ARG A 14 25.14 -15.55 -4.79
C ARG A 14 24.04 -14.69 -5.40
N LEU A 15 24.14 -14.36 -6.68
CA LEU A 15 23.10 -13.59 -7.38
C LEU A 15 21.77 -14.36 -7.44
N LEU A 16 21.80 -15.67 -7.74
CA LEU A 16 20.64 -16.53 -7.76
C LEU A 16 19.95 -16.58 -6.37
N ASP A 17 20.74 -16.70 -5.31
CA ASP A 17 20.26 -16.75 -3.94
C ASP A 17 19.57 -15.42 -3.56
N GLU A 18 20.17 -14.26 -3.89
CA GLU A 18 19.58 -12.96 -3.60
C GLU A 18 18.31 -12.69 -4.42
N LEU A 19 18.30 -13.05 -5.72
CA LEU A 19 17.12 -12.95 -6.55
C LEU A 19 15.99 -13.85 -6.05
N GLY A 20 16.32 -15.07 -5.59
CA GLY A 20 15.36 -16.03 -5.05
C GLY A 20 14.71 -15.62 -3.72
N ARG A 21 15.27 -14.62 -3.02
CA ARG A 21 14.66 -14.03 -1.82
C ARG A 21 13.59 -12.98 -2.13
N LEU A 22 13.53 -12.53 -3.38
CA LEU A 22 12.54 -11.53 -3.77
C LEU A 22 11.15 -12.18 -3.89
N PRO A 23 10.08 -11.55 -3.37
CA PRO A 23 8.74 -12.09 -3.45
C PRO A 23 8.31 -12.28 -4.91
N GLY A 24 7.73 -13.44 -5.21
CA GLY A 24 7.28 -13.79 -6.57
C GLY A 24 8.40 -14.26 -7.52
N ILE A 25 9.67 -14.28 -7.11
CA ILE A 25 10.78 -14.80 -7.90
C ILE A 25 11.15 -16.20 -7.44
N GLY A 26 10.67 -17.20 -8.22
CA GLY A 26 11.08 -18.59 -8.01
C GLY A 26 12.42 -18.92 -8.67
N PRO A 27 12.98 -20.14 -8.43
CA PRO A 27 14.30 -20.54 -8.93
C PRO A 27 14.47 -20.39 -10.44
N LYS A 28 13.44 -20.73 -11.24
CA LYS A 28 13.48 -20.60 -12.70
C LYS A 28 13.55 -19.14 -13.16
N SER A 29 12.82 -18.25 -12.48
CA SER A 29 12.84 -16.80 -12.78
C SER A 29 14.16 -16.18 -12.36
N ALA A 30 14.69 -16.50 -11.17
CA ALA A 30 16.00 -16.09 -10.72
C ALA A 30 17.10 -16.47 -11.71
N GLN A 31 17.06 -17.72 -12.19
CA GLN A 31 18.02 -18.24 -13.16
C GLN A 31 17.95 -17.49 -14.51
N ARG A 32 16.75 -17.23 -15.01
CA ARG A 32 16.55 -16.48 -16.25
C ARG A 32 17.07 -15.04 -16.14
N ILE A 33 16.81 -14.36 -15.01
CA ILE A 33 17.31 -13.00 -14.74
C ILE A 33 18.83 -13.00 -14.65
N ALA A 34 19.41 -13.94 -13.90
CA ALA A 34 20.86 -14.01 -13.72
C ALA A 34 21.61 -14.24 -15.06
N TYR A 35 21.11 -15.13 -15.91
CA TYR A 35 21.71 -15.35 -17.22
C TYR A 35 21.56 -14.12 -18.15
N HIS A 36 20.41 -13.46 -18.13
CA HIS A 36 20.25 -12.19 -18.85
C HIS A 36 21.29 -11.16 -18.40
N LEU A 37 21.52 -11.01 -17.08
CA LEU A 37 22.51 -10.09 -16.55
C LEU A 37 23.97 -10.45 -16.90
N LEU A 38 24.23 -11.70 -17.26
CA LEU A 38 25.56 -12.12 -17.79
C LEU A 38 25.74 -11.75 -19.27
N GLU A 39 24.65 -11.65 -20.03
CA GLU A 39 24.66 -11.35 -21.47
C GLU A 39 24.67 -9.85 -21.78
N VAL A 40 24.06 -9.02 -20.90
CA VAL A 40 24.03 -7.56 -21.07
C VAL A 40 25.39 -6.94 -20.74
N ASP A 41 25.59 -5.70 -21.19
CA ASP A 41 26.83 -4.98 -20.87
C ASP A 41 26.89 -4.62 -19.37
N SER A 42 28.12 -4.43 -18.89
CA SER A 42 28.38 -4.12 -17.47
C SER A 42 27.71 -2.82 -17.01
N GLU A 43 27.47 -1.90 -17.93
CA GLU A 43 26.83 -0.61 -17.62
C GLU A 43 25.33 -0.77 -17.36
N GLU A 44 24.66 -1.67 -18.07
CA GLU A 44 23.26 -1.99 -17.82
C GLU A 44 23.08 -2.67 -16.44
N ALA A 45 23.93 -3.65 -16.14
CA ALA A 45 23.93 -4.28 -14.81
C ALA A 45 24.21 -3.26 -13.69
N ARG A 46 25.13 -2.32 -13.92
CA ARG A 46 25.47 -1.25 -12.98
C ARG A 46 24.29 -0.30 -12.76
N ARG A 47 23.56 0.09 -13.81
CA ARG A 47 22.35 0.94 -13.68
C ARG A 47 21.30 0.28 -12.79
N LEU A 48 21.05 -1.01 -12.96
CA LEU A 48 20.10 -1.75 -12.10
C LEU A 48 20.58 -1.76 -10.65
N ALA A 49 21.83 -2.10 -10.39
CA ALA A 49 22.39 -2.12 -9.04
C ALA A 49 22.31 -0.73 -8.39
N GLN A 50 22.64 0.32 -9.15
CA GLN A 50 22.58 1.69 -8.66
C GLN A 50 21.15 2.12 -8.34
N ALA A 51 20.17 1.80 -9.18
CA ALA A 51 18.75 2.10 -8.93
C ALA A 51 18.22 1.45 -7.64
N ILE A 52 18.65 0.21 -7.34
CA ILE A 52 18.30 -0.48 -6.09
C ILE A 52 18.89 0.26 -4.88
N LEU A 53 20.16 0.67 -4.96
CA LEU A 53 20.83 1.40 -3.88
C LEU A 53 20.20 2.78 -3.65
N GLU A 54 19.92 3.52 -4.72
CA GLU A 54 19.28 4.84 -4.66
C GLU A 54 17.89 4.75 -4.04
N LEU A 55 17.09 3.76 -4.42
CA LEU A 55 15.78 3.52 -3.81
C LEU A 55 15.89 3.40 -2.30
N LYS A 56 16.84 2.59 -1.80
CA LYS A 56 17.03 2.36 -0.36
C LYS A 56 17.60 3.56 0.39
N GLN A 57 18.34 4.44 -0.30
CA GLN A 57 18.96 5.60 0.30
C GLN A 57 18.03 6.83 0.30
N GLN A 58 17.22 6.99 -0.74
CA GLN A 58 16.45 8.21 -0.96
C GLN A 58 14.99 8.08 -0.53
N VAL A 59 14.41 6.86 -0.56
CA VAL A 59 13.00 6.66 -0.20
C VAL A 59 12.86 6.27 1.27
N HIS A 60 12.06 7.03 1.98
CA HIS A 60 11.70 6.78 3.37
C HIS A 60 10.19 7.01 3.58
N PHE A 61 9.70 6.77 4.78
CA PHE A 61 8.32 7.08 5.12
C PHE A 61 8.17 8.55 5.53
N CYS A 62 7.18 9.23 4.96
CA CYS A 62 6.79 10.57 5.35
C CYS A 62 6.41 10.58 6.85
N PRO A 63 6.99 11.45 7.68
CA PRO A 63 6.73 11.48 9.13
C PRO A 63 5.30 11.90 9.46
N ILE A 64 4.56 12.49 8.52
CA ILE A 64 3.19 12.96 8.72
C ILE A 64 2.17 11.88 8.36
N CYS A 65 2.29 11.29 7.15
CA CYS A 65 1.26 10.41 6.61
C CYS A 65 1.70 8.96 6.39
N PHE A 66 2.98 8.64 6.60
CA PHE A 66 3.59 7.32 6.41
C PHE A 66 3.55 6.78 4.97
N ASN A 67 3.25 7.64 3.99
CA ASN A 67 3.46 7.33 2.57
C ASN A 67 4.96 7.42 2.23
N TYR A 68 5.36 6.92 1.08
CA TYR A 68 6.74 7.11 0.60
C TYR A 68 7.05 8.58 0.31
N ALA A 69 8.26 8.99 0.67
CA ALA A 69 8.81 10.31 0.47
C ALA A 69 10.28 10.23 0.05
N THR A 70 10.72 11.18 -0.76
CA THR A 70 12.12 11.39 -1.13
C THR A 70 12.67 12.71 -0.59
N ARG A 71 11.81 13.51 0.06
CA ARG A 71 12.09 14.75 0.80
C ARG A 71 11.55 14.57 2.22
N ASP A 72 11.83 15.46 3.13
CA ASP A 72 11.36 15.38 4.53
C ASP A 72 9.89 15.00 4.64
N GLU A 73 9.03 15.58 3.80
CA GLU A 73 7.62 15.23 3.66
C GLU A 73 7.31 14.78 2.23
N CYS A 74 6.27 13.97 2.05
CA CYS A 74 5.83 13.56 0.73
C CYS A 74 5.12 14.69 -0.03
N ASP A 75 5.08 14.60 -1.36
CA ASP A 75 4.50 15.60 -2.24
C ASP A 75 3.04 15.93 -1.90
N ILE A 76 2.27 14.92 -1.44
CA ILE A 76 0.86 15.10 -1.05
C ILE A 76 0.74 15.95 0.23
N CYS A 77 1.58 15.73 1.23
CA CYS A 77 1.57 16.53 2.45
C CYS A 77 2.03 17.97 2.22
N LEU A 78 2.98 18.19 1.29
CA LEU A 78 3.49 19.51 0.90
C LEU A 78 2.54 20.29 0.01
N ASP A 79 1.64 19.64 -0.70
CA ASP A 79 0.72 20.30 -1.63
C ASP A 79 -0.33 21.11 -0.89
N SER A 80 -0.20 22.44 -0.97
CA SER A 80 -1.12 23.40 -0.34
C SER A 80 -2.49 23.49 -1.00
N SER A 81 -2.67 22.91 -2.18
CA SER A 81 -3.96 22.88 -2.89
C SER A 81 -4.89 21.79 -2.37
N ARG A 82 -4.38 20.86 -1.56
CA ARG A 82 -5.14 19.75 -0.99
C ARG A 82 -6.12 20.20 0.10
N ASP A 83 -7.29 19.58 0.11
CA ASP A 83 -8.30 19.76 1.16
C ASP A 83 -7.84 19.13 2.49
N ARG A 84 -7.35 19.96 3.39
CA ARG A 84 -6.85 19.54 4.70
C ARG A 84 -7.95 19.13 5.68
N SER A 85 -9.21 19.36 5.35
CA SER A 85 -10.34 18.93 6.17
C SER A 85 -10.69 17.44 6.00
N LYS A 86 -10.03 16.74 5.06
CA LYS A 86 -10.30 15.33 4.76
C LYS A 86 -9.03 14.50 4.82
N ILE A 87 -9.11 13.35 5.50
CA ILE A 87 -8.05 12.34 5.52
C ILE A 87 -8.59 11.00 5.02
N CYS A 88 -7.96 10.47 3.97
CA CYS A 88 -8.19 9.09 3.51
C CYS A 88 -7.19 8.16 4.21
N VAL A 89 -7.71 7.21 4.97
CA VAL A 89 -6.93 6.22 5.71
C VAL A 89 -6.84 4.94 4.89
N VAL A 90 -5.61 4.52 4.58
CA VAL A 90 -5.30 3.34 3.78
C VAL A 90 -4.40 2.38 4.55
N SER A 91 -4.34 1.12 4.12
CA SER A 91 -3.49 0.11 4.76
C SER A 91 -2.01 0.29 4.39
N GLU A 92 -1.70 0.50 3.12
CA GLU A 92 -0.33 0.54 2.60
C GLU A 92 -0.09 1.71 1.64
N PRO A 93 1.17 2.13 1.43
CA PRO A 93 1.50 3.22 0.48
C PRO A 93 1.04 2.97 -0.96
N LYS A 94 1.00 1.71 -1.40
CA LYS A 94 0.50 1.34 -2.74
C LYS A 94 -0.95 1.74 -2.96
N ASP A 95 -1.77 1.75 -1.90
CA ASP A 95 -3.19 2.10 -1.94
C ASP A 95 -3.37 3.59 -2.22
N VAL A 96 -2.49 4.44 -1.66
CA VAL A 96 -2.43 5.89 -1.98
C VAL A 96 -2.29 6.07 -3.49
N SER A 97 -1.31 5.38 -4.10
CA SER A 97 -1.08 5.48 -5.54
C SER A 97 -2.26 4.98 -6.38
N ALA A 98 -3.01 3.99 -5.89
CA ALA A 98 -4.20 3.49 -6.57
C ALA A 98 -5.33 4.52 -6.55
N ILE A 99 -5.56 5.19 -5.41
CA ILE A 99 -6.60 6.22 -5.27
C ILE A 99 -6.21 7.48 -6.04
N GLU A 100 -4.96 7.93 -5.96
CA GLU A 100 -4.47 9.12 -6.68
C GLU A 100 -4.65 9.01 -8.19
N ARG A 101 -4.44 7.82 -8.78
CA ARG A 101 -4.66 7.60 -10.22
C ARG A 101 -6.12 7.83 -10.66
N THR A 102 -7.07 7.79 -9.76
CA THR A 102 -8.48 8.07 -10.07
C THR A 102 -8.76 9.57 -10.28
N GLY A 103 -7.94 10.43 -9.67
CA GLY A 103 -8.18 11.87 -9.62
C GLY A 103 -9.44 12.27 -8.85
N ALA A 104 -10.09 11.35 -8.11
CA ALA A 104 -11.36 11.60 -7.44
C ALA A 104 -11.23 12.11 -6.00
N PHE A 105 -10.04 11.99 -5.39
CA PHE A 105 -9.81 12.41 -4.01
C PHE A 105 -8.73 13.50 -3.95
N HIS A 106 -9.06 14.61 -3.32
CA HIS A 106 -8.18 15.78 -3.21
C HIS A 106 -7.81 16.11 -1.77
N GLY A 107 -8.08 15.23 -0.82
CA GLY A 107 -7.68 15.36 0.58
C GLY A 107 -6.27 14.86 0.87
N LEU A 108 -5.95 14.75 2.14
CA LEU A 108 -4.71 14.17 2.64
C LEU A 108 -4.87 12.65 2.87
N TYR A 109 -3.75 11.97 3.04
CA TYR A 109 -3.74 10.53 3.35
C TYR A 109 -3.13 10.24 4.72
N HIS A 110 -3.44 9.06 5.22
CA HIS A 110 -2.75 8.44 6.34
C HIS A 110 -2.61 6.94 6.09
N VAL A 111 -1.36 6.46 6.11
CA VAL A 111 -1.04 5.05 5.87
C VAL A 111 -0.87 4.36 7.22
N LEU A 112 -1.64 3.31 7.47
CA LEU A 112 -1.61 2.57 8.73
C LEU A 112 -0.36 1.69 8.89
N GLY A 113 0.25 1.26 7.78
CA GLY A 113 1.36 0.30 7.77
C GLY A 113 0.90 -1.16 7.82
N GLY A 114 -0.40 -1.43 7.65
CA GLY A 114 -1.01 -2.76 7.62
C GLY A 114 -2.47 -2.73 8.02
N VAL A 115 -2.97 -3.87 8.48
CA VAL A 115 -4.32 -4.10 8.97
C VAL A 115 -4.30 -4.86 10.31
N ILE A 116 -5.36 -4.76 11.10
CA ILE A 116 -5.52 -5.58 12.30
C ILE A 116 -5.72 -7.03 11.86
N SER A 117 -4.77 -7.91 12.20
CA SER A 117 -4.78 -9.33 11.89
C SER A 117 -4.48 -10.15 13.15
N PRO A 118 -5.51 -10.73 13.81
CA PRO A 118 -5.29 -11.60 14.95
C PRO A 118 -4.47 -12.85 14.60
N MET A 119 -4.57 -13.34 13.35
CA MET A 119 -3.80 -14.50 12.89
C MET A 119 -2.31 -14.21 12.85
N ASP A 120 -1.92 -12.99 12.44
CA ASP A 120 -0.54 -12.55 12.37
C ASP A 120 -0.09 -11.83 13.65
N LYS A 121 -0.97 -11.78 14.67
CA LYS A 121 -0.74 -11.08 15.95
C LYS A 121 -0.49 -9.59 15.78
N ILE A 122 -1.14 -8.97 14.79
CA ILE A 122 -1.07 -7.53 14.55
C ILE A 122 -2.28 -6.87 15.19
N GLY A 123 -2.05 -6.10 16.25
CA GLY A 123 -3.04 -5.25 16.90
C GLY A 123 -2.92 -3.78 16.48
N PRO A 124 -3.82 -2.93 16.96
CA PRO A 124 -3.80 -1.50 16.64
C PRO A 124 -2.52 -0.77 17.08
N GLU A 125 -1.82 -1.30 18.07
CA GLU A 125 -0.58 -0.73 18.61
C GLU A 125 0.64 -0.94 17.69
N GLN A 126 0.57 -1.88 16.73
CA GLN A 126 1.59 -2.09 15.70
C GLN A 126 1.32 -1.27 14.44
N LEU A 127 0.16 -0.60 14.38
CA LEU A 127 -0.24 0.26 13.27
C LEU A 127 -0.11 1.74 13.65
N HIS A 128 -0.02 2.63 12.66
CA HIS A 128 0.08 4.08 12.87
C HIS A 128 -1.25 4.72 13.31
N VAL A 129 -2.01 4.03 14.18
CA VAL A 129 -3.31 4.52 14.67
C VAL A 129 -3.14 5.67 15.65
N ARG A 130 -2.12 5.62 16.52
CA ARG A 130 -1.82 6.70 17.47
C ARG A 130 -1.51 8.01 16.74
N GLU A 131 -0.72 7.93 15.70
CA GLU A 131 -0.32 9.07 14.87
C GLU A 131 -1.52 9.62 14.08
N LEU A 132 -2.43 8.76 13.60
CA LEU A 132 -3.70 9.20 13.04
C LEU A 132 -4.50 10.03 14.05
N LEU A 133 -4.75 9.48 15.23
CA LEU A 133 -5.51 10.18 16.28
C LEU A 133 -4.86 11.50 16.70
N SER A 134 -3.54 11.55 16.74
CA SER A 134 -2.79 12.77 17.00
C SER A 134 -3.03 13.84 15.93
N ARG A 135 -3.10 13.44 14.64
CA ARG A 135 -3.42 14.36 13.54
C ARG A 135 -4.86 14.86 13.55
N LEU A 136 -5.78 14.08 14.12
CA LEU A 136 -7.19 14.45 14.22
C LEU A 136 -7.47 15.39 15.41
N ALA A 137 -6.56 15.48 16.37
CA ALA A 137 -6.78 16.23 17.61
C ALA A 137 -6.73 17.77 17.43
N ASP A 138 -6.16 18.29 16.35
CA ASP A 138 -6.08 19.73 16.07
C ASP A 138 -7.41 20.34 15.59
N GLY A 139 -8.41 19.51 15.29
CA GLY A 139 -9.75 19.92 14.88
C GLY A 139 -9.87 20.46 13.45
N ALA A 140 -8.82 20.41 12.64
CA ALA A 140 -8.85 20.82 11.25
C ALA A 140 -9.57 19.81 10.35
N VAL A 141 -9.57 18.53 10.75
CA VAL A 141 -10.18 17.43 9.98
C VAL A 141 -11.66 17.27 10.36
N THR A 142 -12.51 17.26 9.37
CA THR A 142 -13.96 17.07 9.52
C THR A 142 -14.45 15.73 8.98
N GLU A 143 -13.70 15.13 8.04
CA GLU A 143 -14.03 13.84 7.44
C GLU A 143 -12.83 12.90 7.41
N VAL A 144 -13.06 11.66 7.84
CA VAL A 144 -12.11 10.55 7.71
C VAL A 144 -12.72 9.48 6.80
N VAL A 145 -12.09 9.27 5.64
CA VAL A 145 -12.49 8.24 4.66
C VAL A 145 -11.70 6.97 4.96
N LEU A 146 -12.35 5.90 5.37
CA LEU A 146 -11.72 4.60 5.59
C LEU A 146 -11.64 3.84 4.27
N ALA A 147 -10.43 3.64 3.76
CA ALA A 147 -10.14 3.02 2.47
C ALA A 147 -9.24 1.76 2.61
N THR A 148 -9.42 1.01 3.69
CA THR A 148 -8.85 -0.34 3.83
C THR A 148 -9.54 -1.31 2.88
N ASN A 149 -8.88 -2.43 2.54
CA ASN A 149 -9.45 -3.43 1.64
C ASN A 149 -10.80 -3.95 2.14
N PRO A 150 -11.72 -4.36 1.22
CA PRO A 150 -13.03 -4.92 1.57
C PRO A 150 -12.94 -6.42 1.91
N ASP A 151 -11.85 -6.85 2.58
CA ASP A 151 -11.65 -8.18 3.15
C ASP A 151 -11.91 -8.20 4.67
N VAL A 152 -11.82 -9.36 5.30
CA VAL A 152 -12.14 -9.55 6.72
C VAL A 152 -11.27 -8.68 7.61
N GLU A 153 -9.98 -8.59 7.33
CA GLU A 153 -9.02 -7.82 8.13
C GLU A 153 -9.19 -6.31 7.93
N GLY A 154 -9.40 -5.88 6.68
CA GLY A 154 -9.67 -4.48 6.37
C GLY A 154 -11.01 -3.99 6.94
N GLU A 155 -12.07 -4.82 6.94
CA GLU A 155 -13.35 -4.51 7.58
C GLU A 155 -13.22 -4.46 9.11
N THR A 156 -12.46 -5.37 9.71
CA THR A 156 -12.15 -5.35 11.15
C THR A 156 -11.42 -4.07 11.52
N THR A 157 -10.42 -3.69 10.73
CA THR A 157 -9.64 -2.46 10.92
C THR A 157 -10.52 -1.22 10.78
N ALA A 158 -11.36 -1.15 9.74
CA ALA A 158 -12.28 -0.05 9.54
C ALA A 158 -13.30 0.07 10.68
N THR A 159 -13.84 -1.04 11.16
CA THR A 159 -14.78 -1.07 12.30
C THR A 159 -14.11 -0.55 13.57
N TYR A 160 -12.88 -0.97 13.84
CA TYR A 160 -12.10 -0.49 14.98
C TYR A 160 -11.86 1.03 14.88
N LEU A 161 -11.38 1.51 13.74
CA LEU A 161 -11.13 2.94 13.52
C LEU A 161 -12.41 3.76 13.62
N SER A 162 -13.52 3.31 13.03
CA SER A 162 -14.81 4.00 13.12
C SER A 162 -15.27 4.16 14.57
N ARG A 163 -15.17 3.10 15.37
CA ARG A 163 -15.53 3.16 16.81
C ARG A 163 -14.62 4.09 17.60
N THR A 164 -13.37 4.22 17.21
CA THR A 164 -12.39 5.08 17.88
C THR A 164 -12.55 6.55 17.47
N ILE A 165 -12.88 6.83 16.19
CA ILE A 165 -12.93 8.19 15.64
C ILE A 165 -14.31 8.83 15.82
N ASN A 166 -15.42 8.08 15.69
CA ASN A 166 -16.78 8.63 15.82
C ASN A 166 -17.00 9.44 17.10
N PRO A 167 -16.50 9.03 18.30
CA PRO A 167 -16.66 9.82 19.52
C PRO A 167 -15.97 11.18 19.49
N LEU A 168 -15.05 11.43 18.54
CA LEU A 168 -14.37 12.71 18.35
C LEU A 168 -15.22 13.73 17.57
N GLY A 169 -16.42 13.32 17.09
CA GLY A 169 -17.36 14.21 16.40
C GLY A 169 -17.08 14.42 14.92
N MET A 170 -16.20 13.63 14.32
CA MET A 170 -15.88 13.69 12.88
C MET A 170 -16.80 12.78 12.08
N THR A 171 -17.05 13.14 10.82
CA THR A 171 -17.71 12.26 9.87
C THR A 171 -16.75 11.15 9.45
N VAL A 172 -17.14 9.90 9.67
CA VAL A 172 -16.39 8.73 9.21
C VAL A 172 -17.15 8.11 8.05
N THR A 173 -16.50 8.05 6.90
CA THR A 173 -17.05 7.45 5.67
C THR A 173 -16.22 6.25 5.26
N ARG A 174 -16.77 5.39 4.40
CA ARG A 174 -16.10 4.23 3.82
C ARG A 174 -16.28 4.22 2.32
N LEU A 175 -15.31 3.65 1.61
CA LEU A 175 -15.46 3.44 0.17
C LEU A 175 -16.70 2.58 -0.10
N ALA A 176 -17.52 2.99 -1.06
CA ALA A 176 -18.70 2.23 -1.48
C ALA A 176 -18.28 0.87 -2.04
N SER A 177 -18.97 -0.18 -1.61
CA SER A 177 -18.88 -1.51 -2.21
C SER A 177 -19.97 -1.66 -3.26
N GLY A 178 -19.64 -2.28 -4.39
CA GLY A 178 -20.63 -2.49 -5.44
C GLY A 178 -20.09 -3.23 -6.65
N LEU A 179 -20.92 -3.32 -7.68
CA LEU A 179 -20.58 -4.00 -8.92
C LEU A 179 -19.51 -3.23 -9.70
N PRO A 180 -18.54 -3.92 -10.31
CA PRO A 180 -17.56 -3.27 -11.17
C PRO A 180 -18.26 -2.73 -12.44
N VAL A 181 -17.80 -1.57 -12.92
CA VAL A 181 -18.30 -0.98 -14.16
C VAL A 181 -17.95 -1.88 -15.35
N GLY A 182 -18.94 -2.23 -16.17
CA GLY A 182 -18.77 -3.10 -17.33
C GLY A 182 -18.85 -4.60 -17.03
N GLY A 183 -19.17 -4.99 -15.79
CA GLY A 183 -19.45 -6.37 -15.43
C GLY A 183 -20.93 -6.73 -15.60
N ASP A 184 -21.21 -7.97 -16.02
CA ASP A 184 -22.56 -8.51 -16.08
C ASP A 184 -23.02 -8.99 -14.70
N LEU A 185 -24.29 -8.77 -14.36
CA LEU A 185 -24.88 -9.15 -13.07
C LEU A 185 -24.79 -10.66 -12.79
N GLU A 186 -24.88 -11.48 -13.82
CA GLU A 186 -24.88 -12.95 -13.68
C GLU A 186 -23.52 -13.52 -13.21
N TYR A 187 -22.42 -12.76 -13.40
CA TYR A 187 -21.09 -13.16 -12.95
C TYR A 187 -20.68 -12.58 -11.61
N ALA A 188 -21.52 -11.72 -11.02
CA ALA A 188 -21.27 -11.19 -9.69
C ALA A 188 -21.53 -12.26 -8.63
N ASP A 189 -20.63 -12.38 -7.66
CA ASP A 189 -20.86 -13.24 -6.50
C ASP A 189 -21.98 -12.68 -5.61
N GLU A 190 -22.63 -13.56 -4.85
CA GLU A 190 -23.80 -13.23 -4.03
C GLU A 190 -23.53 -12.14 -3.00
N VAL A 191 -22.31 -12.09 -2.43
CA VAL A 191 -21.93 -11.11 -1.42
C VAL A 191 -21.78 -9.72 -2.04
N THR A 192 -21.09 -9.63 -3.18
CA THR A 192 -20.90 -8.38 -3.94
C THR A 192 -22.26 -7.82 -4.42
N LEU A 193 -23.12 -8.69 -4.94
CA LEU A 193 -24.46 -8.29 -5.40
C LEU A 193 -25.35 -7.83 -4.22
N GLY A 194 -25.31 -8.55 -3.11
CA GLY A 194 -26.02 -8.18 -1.88
C GLY A 194 -25.61 -6.80 -1.37
N ARG A 195 -24.30 -6.55 -1.25
CA ARG A 195 -23.77 -5.23 -0.85
C ARG A 195 -24.16 -4.11 -1.81
N ALA A 196 -24.18 -4.38 -3.12
CA ALA A 196 -24.62 -3.40 -4.13
C ALA A 196 -26.10 -3.03 -3.98
N ILE A 197 -26.96 -4.01 -3.66
CA ILE A 197 -28.39 -3.77 -3.40
C ILE A 197 -28.60 -2.96 -2.11
N GLU A 198 -27.87 -3.29 -1.05
CA GLU A 198 -27.92 -2.56 0.23
C GLU A 198 -27.46 -1.10 0.07
N ALA A 199 -26.38 -0.87 -0.69
CA ALA A 199 -25.78 0.44 -0.93
C ALA A 199 -26.41 1.19 -2.12
N ARG A 200 -27.57 0.74 -2.66
CA ARG A 200 -28.25 1.39 -3.78
C ARG A 200 -28.64 2.83 -3.45
N ARG A 201 -28.52 3.71 -4.43
CA ARG A 201 -28.84 5.13 -4.31
C ARG A 201 -29.94 5.53 -5.32
N GLU A 202 -30.65 6.57 -4.96
CA GLU A 202 -31.62 7.19 -5.87
C GLU A 202 -30.91 7.80 -7.09
N VAL A 203 -31.57 7.76 -8.27
CA VAL A 203 -31.07 8.28 -9.56
C VAL A 203 -31.95 9.44 -10.01
#